data_55c96076d19f672e12ba63cbf01d7721
#
_entry.id   55c96076d19f672e12ba63cbf01d7721
#
_cell.length_a   1.000
_cell.length_b   1.000
_cell.length_c   1.000
_cell.angle_alpha   90.00
_cell.angle_beta   90.00
_cell.angle_gamma   90.00
#
_symmetry.space_group_name_H-M   'P 1'
#
loop_
_entity.id
_entity.type
_entity.pdbx_description
1 polymer ?
#
loop_
_entity_poly.entity_id
_entity_poly.type
_entity_poly.pdbx_seq_one_letter_code
_entity_poly.pdbx_strand_id
1 'polypeptide(L)'
;MNTAPLATDSLETWLDYWGHVHVTGIDLGLERVIPVAEKLGVTRPDAKVLTVAGTNGKGSTTTTLAAILNAQGYKVGLYQSPHIYRFNERVKLRGVEVDNQSLVDAFVQVDQARRDCDLSLSFFEATTLAAFVIFKDQACDVWVLEVGLGGRLDVVNVIEPDVAVITNIGLDHTDWLGDTIEKIAFEKAGIIRPNIPVLFGGLQQIPQAIIDKADACAAKLYAVNRDYFYQRSEHGQSWMFASSGTTLNLPLGTLAVENISTAVAAVLLSGLTVTQAAISEGIQNAKLQGRFEIRQIQNKTVIFDAGHNPHGVAFLLNQLRNFLKYNKQYTEVVSVFSMLADKDVKSVTELLKDSIQMWKIAALTVPRAAPIEQLDQALQGQHVQHFDSVKLAFKSALDETKNNQLILVCGSFHTLEAVWEYLEECQ
;
A
#
# COMPACT_ATOMS: atom_id res chain seq x y z
N MET A 1 3.43 28.36 19.87
CA MET A 1 2.72 27.06 19.86
C MET A 1 1.49 27.26 19.01
N ASN A 2 1.32 26.47 17.94
CA ASN A 2 0.12 26.55 17.12
C ASN A 2 -1.08 26.14 17.98
N THR A 3 -2.13 26.98 17.98
CA THR A 3 -3.39 26.64 18.67
C THR A 3 -4.02 25.48 17.92
N ALA A 4 -4.47 24.43 18.64
CA ALA A 4 -5.17 23.34 18.00
C ALA A 4 -6.46 23.81 17.34
N PRO A 5 -6.82 23.24 16.20
CA PRO A 5 -8.13 23.46 15.59
C PRO A 5 -9.28 23.02 16.52
N LEU A 6 -10.47 23.52 16.26
CA LEU A 6 -11.68 23.12 16.97
C LEU A 6 -12.27 21.82 16.35
N ALA A 7 -13.11 21.13 17.11
CA ALA A 7 -13.84 19.97 16.60
C ALA A 7 -14.81 20.29 15.44
N THR A 8 -15.10 21.58 15.23
CA THR A 8 -15.94 22.09 14.14
C THR A 8 -15.16 22.52 12.89
N ASP A 9 -13.81 22.54 12.97
CA ASP A 9 -12.97 22.91 11.86
C ASP A 9 -12.87 21.77 10.84
N SER A 10 -12.49 22.11 9.61
CA SER A 10 -12.42 21.12 8.53
C SER A 10 -11.30 20.10 8.74
N LEU A 11 -11.41 18.94 8.05
CA LEU A 11 -10.35 17.93 8.04
C LEU A 11 -9.04 18.52 7.52
N GLU A 12 -9.07 19.37 6.47
CA GLU A 12 -7.90 20.01 5.89
C GLU A 12 -7.19 20.88 6.91
N THR A 13 -7.92 21.62 7.73
CA THR A 13 -7.36 22.43 8.83
C THR A 13 -6.61 21.55 9.85
N TRP A 14 -7.17 20.40 10.20
CA TRP A 14 -6.53 19.43 11.10
C TRP A 14 -5.30 18.79 10.47
N LEU A 15 -5.35 18.44 9.18
CA LEU A 15 -4.21 17.86 8.47
C LEU A 15 -3.05 18.87 8.36
N ASP A 16 -3.34 20.12 8.06
CA ASP A 16 -2.34 21.20 8.06
C ASP A 16 -1.72 21.40 9.45
N TYR A 17 -2.55 21.43 10.47
CA TYR A 17 -2.07 21.52 11.86
C TYR A 17 -1.10 20.40 12.20
N TRP A 18 -1.45 19.14 11.93
CA TRP A 18 -0.58 18.00 12.18
C TRP A 18 0.70 18.02 11.35
N GLY A 19 0.68 18.62 10.18
CA GLY A 19 1.88 18.87 9.36
C GLY A 19 2.90 19.81 10.02
N HIS A 20 2.48 20.60 11.02
CA HIS A 20 3.31 21.63 11.64
C HIS A 20 3.53 21.46 13.16
N VAL A 21 2.94 20.46 13.79
CA VAL A 21 3.07 20.21 15.25
C VAL A 21 4.45 19.70 15.62
N HIS A 22 5.07 18.91 14.76
CA HIS A 22 6.39 18.32 14.99
C HIS A 22 7.42 18.90 14.03
N VAL A 23 8.67 18.98 14.49
CA VAL A 23 9.76 19.65 13.76
C VAL A 23 10.24 18.83 12.56
N THR A 24 10.15 17.49 12.63
CA THR A 24 10.62 16.57 11.60
C THR A 24 9.47 15.81 10.96
N GLY A 25 9.46 15.72 9.63
CA GLY A 25 8.40 15.00 8.90
C GLY A 25 8.43 13.48 9.12
N ILE A 26 9.61 12.90 9.36
CA ILE A 26 9.81 11.50 9.73
C ILE A 26 10.64 11.48 11.01
N ASP A 27 10.10 10.85 12.05
CA ASP A 27 10.78 10.58 13.31
C ASP A 27 10.49 9.13 13.70
N LEU A 28 11.51 8.29 13.65
CA LEU A 28 11.40 6.86 13.93
C LEU A 28 11.71 6.62 15.41
N GLY A 29 10.75 6.00 16.11
CA GLY A 29 10.86 5.67 17.53
C GLY A 29 9.49 5.56 18.16
N LEU A 30 9.37 4.75 19.20
CA LEU A 30 8.08 4.48 19.85
C LEU A 30 7.96 5.15 21.21
N GLU A 31 9.05 5.72 21.73
CA GLU A 31 9.14 6.24 23.09
C GLU A 31 8.15 7.39 23.33
N ARG A 32 7.89 8.22 22.31
CA ARG A 32 6.90 9.31 22.37
C ARG A 32 5.49 8.84 22.13
N VAL A 33 5.34 7.82 21.25
CA VAL A 33 4.03 7.34 20.80
C VAL A 33 3.37 6.46 21.84
N ILE A 34 4.13 5.59 22.52
CA ILE A 34 3.61 4.63 23.50
C ILE A 34 2.80 5.31 24.61
N PRO A 35 3.29 6.37 25.31
CA PRO A 35 2.50 7.00 26.37
C PRO A 35 1.18 7.59 25.87
N VAL A 36 1.18 8.15 24.67
CA VAL A 36 -0.05 8.69 24.05
C VAL A 36 -1.02 7.58 23.65
N ALA A 37 -0.51 6.51 23.05
CA ALA A 37 -1.32 5.33 22.69
C ALA A 37 -1.93 4.65 23.94
N GLU A 38 -1.18 4.55 25.03
CA GLU A 38 -1.67 4.05 26.31
C GLU A 38 -2.76 4.96 26.89
N LYS A 39 -2.56 6.27 26.86
CA LYS A 39 -3.56 7.25 27.29
C LYS A 39 -4.86 7.16 26.48
N LEU A 40 -4.76 6.91 25.18
CA LEU A 40 -5.89 6.67 24.28
C LEU A 40 -6.54 5.30 24.50
N GLY A 41 -5.89 4.38 25.21
CA GLY A 41 -6.38 3.00 25.44
C GLY A 41 -6.42 2.18 24.15
N VAL A 42 -5.47 2.37 23.23
CA VAL A 42 -5.44 1.67 21.93
C VAL A 42 -4.35 0.61 21.83
N THR A 43 -3.43 0.49 22.80
CA THR A 43 -2.28 -0.44 22.77
C THR A 43 -2.67 -1.90 22.89
N ARG A 44 -3.84 -2.20 23.46
CA ARG A 44 -4.35 -3.58 23.66
C ARG A 44 -5.82 -3.64 23.22
N PRO A 45 -6.08 -3.66 21.90
CA PRO A 45 -7.45 -3.73 21.40
C PRO A 45 -8.08 -5.09 21.73
N ASP A 46 -9.37 -5.07 22.04
CA ASP A 46 -10.19 -6.30 22.14
C ASP A 46 -10.61 -6.72 20.72
N ALA A 47 -9.63 -6.97 19.87
CA ALA A 47 -9.78 -7.29 18.46
C ALA A 47 -8.62 -8.18 18.00
N LYS A 48 -8.83 -8.94 16.93
CA LYS A 48 -7.76 -9.67 16.25
C LYS A 48 -6.92 -8.71 15.41
N VAL A 49 -5.59 -8.71 15.58
CA VAL A 49 -4.70 -7.79 14.88
C VAL A 49 -3.83 -8.53 13.87
N LEU A 50 -3.91 -8.12 12.61
CA LEU A 50 -3.05 -8.60 11.52
C LEU A 50 -2.19 -7.44 11.03
N THR A 51 -0.88 -7.52 11.25
CA THR A 51 0.07 -6.48 10.84
C THR A 51 0.86 -6.91 9.62
N VAL A 52 0.92 -6.03 8.61
CA VAL A 52 1.55 -6.31 7.32
C VAL A 52 2.69 -5.32 7.07
N ALA A 53 3.91 -5.84 7.03
CA ALA A 53 5.12 -5.16 6.57
C ALA A 53 5.57 -5.69 5.21
N GLY A 54 6.56 -5.06 4.61
CA GLY A 54 7.15 -5.47 3.35
C GLY A 54 7.64 -4.28 2.52
N THR A 55 8.37 -4.54 1.46
CA THR A 55 8.77 -3.47 0.54
C THR A 55 7.61 -3.15 -0.40
N ASN A 56 7.12 -4.10 -1.14
CA ASN A 56 5.98 -3.96 -2.05
C ASN A 56 4.85 -4.94 -1.67
N GLY A 57 3.62 -4.66 -2.11
CA GLY A 57 2.48 -5.57 -1.92
C GLY A 57 1.75 -5.45 -0.59
N LYS A 58 2.20 -4.62 0.34
CA LYS A 58 1.53 -4.38 1.64
C LYS A 58 0.06 -4.03 1.46
N GLY A 59 -0.23 -2.94 0.73
CA GLY A 59 -1.60 -2.48 0.49
C GLY A 59 -2.47 -3.53 -0.21
N SER A 60 -1.94 -4.29 -1.18
CA SER A 60 -2.68 -5.37 -1.83
C SER A 60 -3.01 -6.50 -0.86
N THR A 61 -2.08 -6.85 0.03
CA THR A 61 -2.27 -7.90 1.04
C THR A 61 -3.28 -7.45 2.09
N THR A 62 -3.15 -6.23 2.64
CA THR A 62 -4.09 -5.68 3.64
C THR A 62 -5.49 -5.50 3.07
N THR A 63 -5.62 -5.02 1.83
CA THR A 63 -6.91 -4.91 1.14
C THR A 63 -7.58 -6.28 0.97
N THR A 64 -6.81 -7.30 0.56
CA THR A 64 -7.33 -8.67 0.42
C THR A 64 -7.75 -9.26 1.77
N LEU A 65 -6.93 -9.11 2.82
CA LEU A 65 -7.26 -9.52 4.18
C LEU A 65 -8.58 -8.91 4.64
N ALA A 66 -8.69 -7.60 4.53
CA ALA A 66 -9.89 -6.87 4.95
C ALA A 66 -11.13 -7.28 4.14
N ALA A 67 -10.99 -7.46 2.82
CA ALA A 67 -12.10 -7.86 1.96
C ALA A 67 -12.61 -9.27 2.30
N ILE A 68 -11.71 -10.25 2.53
CA ILE A 68 -12.08 -11.60 2.94
C ILE A 68 -12.79 -11.60 4.29
N LEU A 69 -12.25 -10.89 5.27
CA LEU A 69 -12.80 -10.84 6.62
C LEU A 69 -14.14 -10.09 6.67
N ASN A 70 -14.30 -9.02 5.87
CA ASN A 70 -15.59 -8.34 5.69
C ASN A 70 -16.64 -9.26 5.02
N ALA A 71 -16.25 -10.03 3.99
CA ALA A 71 -17.15 -11.00 3.34
C ALA A 71 -17.60 -12.11 4.30
N GLN A 72 -16.76 -12.47 5.27
CA GLN A 72 -17.15 -13.39 6.35
C GLN A 72 -18.11 -12.76 7.37
N GLY A 73 -18.24 -11.42 7.41
CA GLY A 73 -19.12 -10.71 8.31
C GLY A 73 -18.45 -10.02 9.49
N TYR A 74 -17.12 -10.13 9.64
CA TYR A 74 -16.40 -9.38 10.67
C TYR A 74 -16.44 -7.87 10.40
N LYS A 75 -16.47 -7.09 11.47
CA LYS A 75 -16.30 -5.63 11.39
C LYS A 75 -14.81 -5.32 11.36
N VAL A 76 -14.28 -5.07 10.16
CA VAL A 76 -12.85 -4.84 9.95
C VAL A 76 -12.55 -3.36 9.93
N GLY A 77 -11.57 -2.93 10.74
CA GLY A 77 -10.85 -1.68 10.61
C GLY A 77 -9.60 -1.92 9.76
N LEU A 78 -9.46 -1.21 8.65
CA LEU A 78 -8.31 -1.27 7.75
C LEU A 78 -7.56 0.06 7.78
N TYR A 79 -6.26 0.01 8.14
CA TYR A 79 -5.33 1.12 8.04
C TYR A 79 -4.30 0.88 6.95
N GLN A 80 -4.15 1.85 6.04
CA GLN A 80 -3.22 1.80 4.91
C GLN A 80 -2.50 3.14 4.70
N SER A 81 -1.32 3.12 4.08
CA SER A 81 -0.58 4.33 3.70
C SER A 81 0.38 4.07 2.52
N PRO A 82 0.66 5.11 1.72
CA PRO A 82 0.01 6.41 1.69
C PRO A 82 -1.38 6.36 1.04
N HIS A 83 -2.15 7.43 1.09
CA HIS A 83 -3.30 7.66 0.21
C HIS A 83 -2.83 8.15 -1.17
N ILE A 84 -3.71 8.08 -2.16
CA ILE A 84 -3.42 8.59 -3.50
C ILE A 84 -3.99 9.99 -3.65
N TYR A 85 -5.24 10.19 -3.27
CA TYR A 85 -5.95 11.44 -3.49
C TYR A 85 -6.56 12.02 -2.21
N ARG A 86 -7.36 11.25 -1.46
CA ARG A 86 -8.02 11.70 -0.25
C ARG A 86 -7.45 11.03 0.99
N PHE A 87 -7.24 11.81 2.04
CA PHE A 87 -6.72 11.28 3.30
C PHE A 87 -7.56 10.11 3.86
N ASN A 88 -8.88 10.16 3.67
CA ASN A 88 -9.83 9.13 4.12
C ASN A 88 -9.52 7.71 3.59
N GLU A 89 -8.85 7.61 2.44
CA GLU A 89 -8.41 6.32 1.88
C GLU A 89 -7.59 5.49 2.87
N ARG A 90 -6.90 6.17 3.83
CA ARG A 90 -6.04 5.52 4.82
C ARG A 90 -6.81 4.73 5.86
N VAL A 91 -8.09 5.06 6.11
CA VAL A 91 -8.89 4.50 7.21
C VAL A 91 -10.22 4.02 6.67
N LYS A 92 -10.45 2.71 6.70
CA LYS A 92 -11.69 2.10 6.21
C LYS A 92 -12.33 1.24 7.28
N LEU A 93 -13.66 1.33 7.35
CA LEU A 93 -14.51 0.48 8.18
C LEU A 93 -15.41 -0.35 7.27
N ARG A 94 -15.37 -1.68 7.39
CA ARG A 94 -16.13 -2.59 6.53
C ARG A 94 -15.93 -2.33 5.02
N GLY A 95 -14.71 -1.90 4.64
CA GLY A 95 -14.35 -1.59 3.25
C GLY A 95 -14.76 -0.20 2.75
N VAL A 96 -15.43 0.61 3.58
CA VAL A 96 -15.83 1.98 3.27
C VAL A 96 -14.90 2.97 3.98
N GLU A 97 -14.46 4.00 3.27
CA GLU A 97 -13.68 5.10 3.84
C GLU A 97 -14.48 5.81 4.93
N VAL A 98 -13.83 6.16 6.04
CA VAL A 98 -14.46 6.95 7.10
C VAL A 98 -14.72 8.38 6.63
N ASP A 99 -15.76 9.00 7.15
CA ASP A 99 -16.08 10.39 6.84
C ASP A 99 -15.10 11.38 7.53
N ASN A 100 -15.12 12.63 7.07
CA ASN A 100 -14.24 13.68 7.58
C ASN A 100 -14.45 13.94 9.08
N GLN A 101 -15.70 13.89 9.55
CA GLN A 101 -16.01 14.18 10.95
C GLN A 101 -15.45 13.10 11.88
N SER A 102 -15.51 11.82 11.50
CA SER A 102 -14.91 10.73 12.25
C SER A 102 -13.40 10.91 12.43
N LEU A 103 -12.71 11.41 11.39
CA LEU A 103 -11.27 11.73 11.47
C LEU A 103 -11.01 12.92 12.37
N VAL A 104 -11.80 14.00 12.25
CA VAL A 104 -11.68 15.18 13.10
C VAL A 104 -11.90 14.83 14.57
N ASP A 105 -12.94 14.05 14.90
CA ASP A 105 -13.22 13.64 16.28
C ASP A 105 -12.07 12.79 16.87
N ALA A 106 -11.46 11.92 16.06
CA ALA A 106 -10.30 11.16 16.48
C ALA A 106 -9.06 12.06 16.66
N PHE A 107 -8.84 13.04 15.78
CA PHE A 107 -7.74 13.99 15.93
C PHE A 107 -7.87 14.84 17.19
N VAL A 108 -9.07 15.25 17.57
CA VAL A 108 -9.32 15.95 18.84
C VAL A 108 -8.87 15.09 20.03
N GLN A 109 -9.22 13.80 20.04
CA GLN A 109 -8.82 12.86 21.10
C GLN A 109 -7.29 12.69 21.14
N VAL A 110 -6.65 12.50 19.97
CA VAL A 110 -5.20 12.35 19.88
C VAL A 110 -4.48 13.61 20.34
N ASP A 111 -4.94 14.81 19.96
CA ASP A 111 -4.33 16.07 20.36
C ASP A 111 -4.46 16.30 21.87
N GLN A 112 -5.61 15.97 22.46
CA GLN A 112 -5.79 16.06 23.91
C GLN A 112 -4.84 15.08 24.63
N ALA A 113 -4.78 13.82 24.18
CA ALA A 113 -3.93 12.81 24.81
C ALA A 113 -2.43 13.16 24.76
N ARG A 114 -1.92 13.66 23.62
CA ARG A 114 -0.52 14.08 23.52
C ARG A 114 -0.20 15.27 24.41
N ARG A 115 -1.13 16.23 24.54
CA ARG A 115 -0.98 17.40 25.44
C ARG A 115 -0.95 16.96 26.89
N ASP A 116 -1.82 16.06 27.29
CA ASP A 116 -1.84 15.49 28.64
C ASP A 116 -0.53 14.76 28.97
N CYS A 117 0.16 14.23 27.97
CA CYS A 117 1.48 13.60 28.11
C CYS A 117 2.65 14.60 27.95
N ASP A 118 2.40 15.86 27.62
CA ASP A 118 3.42 16.88 27.28
C ASP A 118 4.37 16.41 26.15
N LEU A 119 3.81 15.77 25.11
CA LEU A 119 4.55 15.21 23.98
C LEU A 119 4.13 15.83 22.65
N SER A 120 5.03 15.82 21.67
CA SER A 120 4.72 16.13 20.27
C SER A 120 4.64 14.83 19.47
N LEU A 121 3.78 14.82 18.45
CA LEU A 121 3.63 13.72 17.50
C LEU A 121 3.88 14.22 16.08
N SER A 122 4.58 13.44 15.28
CA SER A 122 4.67 13.66 13.84
C SER A 122 3.31 13.46 13.18
N PHE A 123 3.18 13.95 11.95
CA PHE A 123 1.97 13.75 11.13
C PHE A 123 1.57 12.28 11.05
N PHE A 124 2.55 11.40 10.77
CA PHE A 124 2.28 9.97 10.61
C PHE A 124 1.85 9.31 11.94
N GLU A 125 2.49 9.68 13.04
CA GLU A 125 2.14 9.17 14.37
C GLU A 125 0.71 9.58 14.77
N ALA A 126 0.37 10.84 14.60
CA ALA A 126 -0.95 11.34 14.94
C ALA A 126 -2.05 10.71 14.09
N THR A 127 -1.83 10.60 12.78
CA THR A 127 -2.81 10.04 11.85
C THR A 127 -3.00 8.53 12.04
N THR A 128 -1.95 7.80 12.41
CA THR A 128 -2.05 6.37 12.74
C THR A 128 -2.83 6.16 14.04
N LEU A 129 -2.52 6.94 15.08
CA LEU A 129 -3.26 6.86 16.35
C LEU A 129 -4.73 7.22 16.17
N ALA A 130 -5.07 8.18 15.31
CA ALA A 130 -6.46 8.51 15.00
C ALA A 130 -7.21 7.33 14.38
N ALA A 131 -6.57 6.58 13.48
CA ALA A 131 -7.15 5.34 12.93
C ALA A 131 -7.44 4.30 14.04
N PHE A 132 -6.51 4.14 14.99
CA PHE A 132 -6.70 3.21 16.11
C PHE A 132 -7.83 3.64 17.06
N VAL A 133 -7.97 4.95 17.30
CA VAL A 133 -9.09 5.52 18.06
C VAL A 133 -10.41 5.17 17.37
N ILE A 134 -10.51 5.41 16.06
CA ILE A 134 -11.71 5.09 15.27
C ILE A 134 -12.03 3.60 15.37
N PHE A 135 -11.05 2.71 15.20
CA PHE A 135 -11.28 1.26 15.25
C PHE A 135 -11.74 0.78 16.63
N LYS A 136 -11.17 1.35 17.69
CA LYS A 136 -11.59 1.10 19.07
C LYS A 136 -13.04 1.59 19.32
N ASP A 137 -13.33 2.85 19.00
CA ASP A 137 -14.62 3.48 19.24
C ASP A 137 -15.74 2.80 18.43
N GLN A 138 -15.39 2.27 17.27
CA GLN A 138 -16.27 1.48 16.43
C GLN A 138 -16.36 0.00 16.84
N ALA A 139 -15.66 -0.44 17.87
CA ALA A 139 -15.61 -1.84 18.31
C ALA A 139 -15.39 -2.80 17.15
N CYS A 140 -14.29 -2.60 16.38
CA CYS A 140 -13.93 -3.47 15.28
C CYS A 140 -13.49 -4.84 15.80
N ASP A 141 -13.98 -5.93 15.17
CA ASP A 141 -13.61 -7.31 15.51
C ASP A 141 -12.18 -7.63 15.09
N VAL A 142 -11.74 -7.01 13.98
CA VAL A 142 -10.41 -7.24 13.39
C VAL A 142 -9.79 -5.91 12.97
N TRP A 143 -8.51 -5.73 13.29
CA TRP A 143 -7.68 -4.63 12.79
C TRP A 143 -6.67 -5.18 11.79
N VAL A 144 -6.71 -4.68 10.56
CA VAL A 144 -5.74 -4.98 9.51
C VAL A 144 -4.86 -3.74 9.32
N LEU A 145 -3.59 -3.85 9.68
CA LEU A 145 -2.69 -2.71 9.83
C LEU A 145 -1.54 -2.79 8.84
N GLU A 146 -1.40 -1.80 7.97
CA GLU A 146 -0.26 -1.63 7.08
C GLU A 146 0.84 -0.83 7.75
N VAL A 147 2.06 -1.38 7.80
CA VAL A 147 3.27 -0.66 8.24
C VAL A 147 3.62 0.42 7.21
N GLY A 148 3.82 1.64 7.65
CA GLY A 148 4.22 2.75 6.78
C GLY A 148 5.67 2.64 6.32
N LEU A 149 6.61 2.57 7.28
CA LEU A 149 8.05 2.51 7.01
C LEU A 149 8.76 1.53 7.95
N GLY A 150 9.53 0.60 7.36
CA GLY A 150 10.29 -0.38 8.13
C GLY A 150 9.38 -1.40 8.81
N GLY A 151 9.18 -1.30 10.09
CA GLY A 151 8.35 -2.15 10.93
C GLY A 151 8.69 -1.98 12.41
N ARG A 152 9.95 -2.19 12.80
CA ARG A 152 10.40 -2.18 14.19
C ARG A 152 10.08 -0.89 14.95
N LEU A 153 10.28 0.25 14.31
CA LEU A 153 10.09 1.59 14.86
C LEU A 153 8.87 2.32 14.26
N ASP A 154 8.07 1.62 13.47
CA ASP A 154 6.83 2.17 12.92
C ASP A 154 5.76 2.28 14.00
N VAL A 155 4.97 3.33 13.96
CA VAL A 155 3.91 3.58 14.95
C VAL A 155 2.88 2.46 15.02
N VAL A 156 2.62 1.74 13.92
CA VAL A 156 1.74 0.56 13.91
C VAL A 156 2.22 -0.51 14.90
N ASN A 157 3.53 -0.54 15.18
CA ASN A 157 4.17 -1.52 16.05
C ASN A 157 4.00 -1.25 17.57
N VAL A 158 3.25 -0.20 17.95
CA VAL A 158 2.80 -0.02 19.36
C VAL A 158 1.73 -1.02 19.76
N ILE A 159 1.16 -1.73 18.78
CA ILE A 159 0.14 -2.77 18.97
C ILE A 159 0.77 -4.13 18.70
N GLU A 160 0.47 -5.09 19.57
CA GLU A 160 0.93 -6.47 19.41
C GLU A 160 0.06 -7.19 18.39
N PRO A 161 0.62 -7.70 17.26
CA PRO A 161 -0.15 -8.47 16.29
C PRO A 161 -0.40 -9.92 16.75
N ASP A 162 -1.54 -10.47 16.31
CA ASP A 162 -1.82 -11.92 16.39
C ASP A 162 -1.26 -12.67 15.18
N VAL A 163 -1.07 -11.98 14.05
CA VAL A 163 -0.44 -12.50 12.83
C VAL A 163 0.47 -11.43 12.25
N ALA A 164 1.72 -11.77 11.99
CA ALA A 164 2.67 -10.90 11.30
C ALA A 164 2.87 -11.37 9.85
N VAL A 165 2.77 -10.44 8.90
CA VAL A 165 2.98 -10.73 7.48
C VAL A 165 4.09 -9.85 6.95
N ILE A 166 5.09 -10.44 6.29
CA ILE A 166 6.13 -9.75 5.54
C ILE A 166 5.97 -10.14 4.07
N THR A 167 5.47 -9.22 3.26
CA THR A 167 5.10 -9.53 1.85
C THR A 167 6.31 -9.88 1.00
N ASN A 168 7.35 -9.08 1.08
CA ASN A 168 8.66 -9.31 0.43
C ASN A 168 9.69 -8.32 0.96
N ILE A 169 10.96 -8.55 0.61
CA ILE A 169 12.07 -7.63 0.89
C ILE A 169 12.71 -7.19 -0.42
N GLY A 170 12.92 -5.90 -0.58
CA GLY A 170 13.63 -5.30 -1.71
C GLY A 170 14.34 -4.03 -1.25
N LEU A 171 15.27 -3.53 -2.04
CA LEU A 171 15.94 -2.25 -1.78
C LEU A 171 14.95 -1.11 -2.02
N ASP A 172 14.60 -0.40 -0.97
CA ASP A 172 13.81 0.82 -0.97
C ASP A 172 14.02 1.55 0.36
N HIS A 173 13.86 2.86 0.39
CA HIS A 173 14.06 3.70 1.57
C HIS A 173 15.43 3.47 2.25
N THR A 174 16.48 3.32 1.44
CA THR A 174 17.81 2.93 1.92
C THR A 174 18.44 3.93 2.89
N ASP A 175 18.07 5.21 2.80
CA ASP A 175 18.50 6.26 3.73
C ASP A 175 18.00 6.03 5.17
N TRP A 176 16.91 5.29 5.33
CA TRP A 176 16.26 5.03 6.62
C TRP A 176 16.45 3.59 7.11
N LEU A 177 16.34 2.62 6.20
CA LEU A 177 16.30 1.20 6.55
C LEU A 177 17.64 0.49 6.32
N GLY A 178 18.61 1.20 5.72
CA GLY A 178 19.91 0.64 5.35
C GLY A 178 19.95 0.14 3.90
N ASP A 179 21.15 -0.10 3.44
CA ASP A 179 21.56 -0.30 2.04
C ASP A 179 21.66 -1.79 1.63
N THR A 180 21.23 -2.70 2.51
CA THR A 180 21.26 -4.15 2.24
C THR A 180 19.92 -4.81 2.52
N ILE A 181 19.63 -5.92 1.83
CA ILE A 181 18.45 -6.76 2.05
C ILE A 181 18.32 -7.17 3.51
N GLU A 182 19.43 -7.57 4.17
CA GLU A 182 19.41 -8.00 5.57
C GLU A 182 19.07 -6.86 6.54
N LYS A 183 19.58 -5.65 6.33
CA LYS A 183 19.22 -4.48 7.16
C LYS A 183 17.74 -4.15 7.03
N ILE A 184 17.22 -4.12 5.80
CA ILE A 184 15.80 -3.87 5.54
C ILE A 184 14.93 -4.98 6.13
N ALA A 185 15.37 -6.24 6.01
CA ALA A 185 14.69 -7.39 6.58
C ALA A 185 14.66 -7.34 8.12
N PHE A 186 15.74 -6.90 8.76
CA PHE A 186 15.80 -6.70 10.20
C PHE A 186 14.75 -5.69 10.69
N GLU A 187 14.63 -4.54 10.03
CA GLU A 187 13.63 -3.54 10.39
C GLU A 187 12.19 -4.07 10.22
N LYS A 188 11.92 -4.80 9.13
CA LYS A 188 10.59 -5.37 8.89
C LYS A 188 10.27 -6.54 9.81
N ALA A 189 11.25 -7.36 10.17
CA ALA A 189 11.09 -8.44 11.14
C ALA A 189 10.75 -7.94 12.55
N GLY A 190 10.91 -6.64 12.82
CA GLY A 190 10.53 -6.02 14.08
C GLY A 190 9.04 -6.09 14.44
N ILE A 191 8.15 -6.50 13.52
CA ILE A 191 6.74 -6.77 13.81
C ILE A 191 6.48 -8.18 14.38
N ILE A 192 7.48 -9.07 14.37
CA ILE A 192 7.36 -10.45 14.86
C ILE A 192 7.28 -10.46 16.39
N ARG A 193 6.32 -11.22 16.93
CA ARG A 193 6.07 -11.38 18.35
C ARG A 193 6.17 -12.83 18.78
N PRO A 194 6.32 -13.09 20.10
CA PRO A 194 6.41 -14.46 20.61
C PRO A 194 5.19 -15.31 20.28
N ASN A 195 5.44 -16.53 19.78
CA ASN A 195 4.45 -17.58 19.55
C ASN A 195 3.33 -17.28 18.54
N ILE A 196 3.44 -16.22 17.75
CA ILE A 196 2.46 -15.93 16.67
C ILE A 196 2.88 -16.56 15.34
N PRO A 197 1.93 -16.81 14.42
CA PRO A 197 2.26 -17.15 13.04
C PRO A 197 2.87 -15.93 12.32
N VAL A 198 3.96 -16.20 11.58
CA VAL A 198 4.64 -15.22 10.72
C VAL A 198 4.61 -15.72 9.29
N LEU A 199 4.20 -14.90 8.35
CA LEU A 199 4.18 -15.25 6.93
C LEU A 199 5.22 -14.44 6.17
N PHE A 200 5.95 -15.13 5.30
CA PHE A 200 6.82 -14.52 4.30
C PHE A 200 6.30 -14.82 2.90
N GLY A 201 5.86 -13.76 2.19
CA GLY A 201 5.27 -13.86 0.84
C GLY A 201 6.25 -13.65 -0.29
N GLY A 202 7.54 -13.38 0.01
CA GLY A 202 8.57 -13.16 -1.00
C GLY A 202 8.98 -14.45 -1.71
N LEU A 203 9.15 -14.37 -3.05
CA LEU A 203 9.59 -15.51 -3.85
C LEU A 203 11.11 -15.75 -3.78
N GLN A 204 11.87 -14.78 -3.26
CA GLN A 204 13.31 -14.89 -3.02
C GLN A 204 13.59 -15.74 -1.77
N GLN A 205 14.85 -16.11 -1.59
CA GLN A 205 15.31 -16.72 -0.34
C GLN A 205 14.91 -15.85 0.87
N ILE A 206 14.44 -16.48 1.94
CA ILE A 206 14.07 -15.77 3.17
C ILE A 206 15.34 -15.16 3.78
N PRO A 207 15.38 -13.83 3.99
CA PRO A 207 16.52 -13.19 4.65
C PRO A 207 16.78 -13.76 6.03
N GLN A 208 18.06 -13.89 6.39
CA GLN A 208 18.47 -14.49 7.65
C GLN A 208 17.92 -13.72 8.86
N ALA A 209 17.86 -12.40 8.77
CA ALA A 209 17.30 -11.56 9.82
C ALA A 209 15.84 -11.90 10.20
N ILE A 210 15.03 -12.36 9.23
CA ILE A 210 13.65 -12.81 9.49
C ILE A 210 13.65 -14.16 10.23
N ILE A 211 14.51 -15.10 9.80
CA ILE A 211 14.65 -16.41 10.42
C ILE A 211 15.09 -16.25 11.87
N ASP A 212 16.17 -15.50 12.10
CA ASP A 212 16.73 -15.27 13.44
C ASP A 212 15.72 -14.63 14.38
N LYS A 213 14.92 -13.67 13.87
CA LYS A 213 13.90 -13.01 14.68
C LYS A 213 12.73 -13.95 14.99
N ALA A 214 12.30 -14.77 14.03
CA ALA A 214 11.24 -15.75 14.24
C ALA A 214 11.67 -16.79 15.28
N ASP A 215 12.90 -17.32 15.18
CA ASP A 215 13.46 -18.28 16.11
C ASP A 215 13.60 -17.68 17.52
N ALA A 216 14.14 -16.46 17.64
CA ALA A 216 14.25 -15.76 18.92
C ALA A 216 12.90 -15.51 19.61
N CYS A 217 11.82 -15.40 18.83
CA CYS A 217 10.45 -15.24 19.32
C CYS A 217 9.70 -16.58 19.46
N ALA A 218 10.31 -17.73 19.15
CA ALA A 218 9.60 -19.00 19.01
C ALA A 218 8.34 -18.89 18.11
N ALA A 219 8.38 -17.99 17.14
CA ALA A 219 7.31 -17.72 16.19
C ALA A 219 7.39 -18.70 15.03
N LYS A 220 6.25 -19.23 14.59
CA LYS A 220 6.22 -20.19 13.49
C LYS A 220 6.22 -19.46 12.14
N LEU A 221 7.32 -19.57 11.41
CA LEU A 221 7.52 -18.94 10.11
C LEU A 221 6.99 -19.83 8.97
N TYR A 222 6.03 -19.28 8.22
CA TYR A 222 5.43 -19.88 7.02
C TYR A 222 5.86 -19.10 5.78
N ALA A 223 6.32 -19.78 4.74
CA ALA A 223 6.77 -19.12 3.52
C ALA A 223 6.08 -19.69 2.28
N VAL A 224 5.86 -18.81 1.30
CA VAL A 224 5.40 -19.22 -0.03
C VAL A 224 6.39 -20.19 -0.67
N ASN A 225 5.90 -21.15 -1.45
CA ASN A 225 6.68 -22.24 -2.07
C ASN A 225 7.37 -23.21 -1.08
N ARG A 226 7.10 -23.10 0.22
CA ARG A 226 7.56 -24.03 1.24
C ARG A 226 6.39 -24.60 2.08
N ASP A 227 5.56 -23.73 2.63
CA ASP A 227 4.46 -24.07 3.53
C ASP A 227 3.08 -23.85 2.92
N TYR A 228 3.00 -22.92 1.97
CA TYR A 228 1.82 -22.70 1.13
C TYR A 228 2.21 -22.40 -0.31
N PHE A 229 1.33 -22.75 -1.25
CA PHE A 229 1.57 -22.72 -2.67
C PHE A 229 0.39 -22.10 -3.39
N TYR A 230 0.64 -21.53 -4.55
CA TYR A 230 -0.40 -21.12 -5.47
C TYR A 230 -0.06 -21.53 -6.90
N GLN A 231 -1.06 -21.90 -7.67
CA GLN A 231 -0.89 -22.28 -9.08
C GLN A 231 -2.08 -21.74 -9.89
N ARG A 232 -1.80 -20.96 -10.91
CA ARG A 232 -2.83 -20.51 -11.86
C ARG A 232 -3.31 -21.68 -12.70
N SER A 233 -4.63 -21.72 -13.01
CA SER A 233 -5.18 -22.69 -13.95
C SER A 233 -4.64 -22.45 -15.36
N GLU A 234 -4.60 -23.49 -16.20
CA GLU A 234 -4.12 -23.41 -17.59
C GLU A 234 -4.91 -22.38 -18.42
N HIS A 235 -6.20 -22.22 -18.16
CA HIS A 235 -7.06 -21.26 -18.85
C HIS A 235 -7.04 -19.86 -18.23
N GLY A 236 -6.28 -19.65 -17.15
CA GLY A 236 -6.11 -18.35 -16.51
C GLY A 236 -7.36 -17.74 -15.87
N GLN A 237 -8.42 -18.53 -15.64
CA GLN A 237 -9.69 -18.05 -15.06
C GLN A 237 -9.81 -18.25 -13.54
N SER A 238 -8.96 -19.08 -12.97
CA SER A 238 -8.92 -19.42 -11.55
C SER A 238 -7.50 -19.77 -11.14
N TRP A 239 -7.29 -19.99 -9.86
CA TRP A 239 -6.04 -20.47 -9.31
C TRP A 239 -6.29 -21.39 -8.11
N MET A 240 -5.36 -22.27 -7.86
CA MET A 240 -5.37 -23.18 -6.73
C MET A 240 -4.46 -22.63 -5.62
N PHE A 241 -4.98 -22.58 -4.41
CA PHE A 241 -4.21 -22.40 -3.18
C PHE A 241 -4.04 -23.74 -2.50
N ALA A 242 -2.86 -24.04 -1.99
CA ALA A 242 -2.60 -25.25 -1.21
C ALA A 242 -1.70 -24.91 0.00
N SER A 243 -2.05 -25.44 1.16
CA SER A 243 -1.23 -25.45 2.37
C SER A 243 -1.47 -26.78 3.10
N SER A 244 -0.76 -27.06 4.22
CA SER A 244 -0.89 -28.33 4.94
C SER A 244 -2.36 -28.65 5.27
N GLY A 245 -2.89 -29.67 4.59
CA GLY A 245 -4.27 -30.17 4.78
C GLY A 245 -5.39 -29.34 4.14
N THR A 246 -5.08 -28.26 3.42
CA THR A 246 -6.09 -27.39 2.79
C THR A 246 -5.76 -27.17 1.31
N THR A 247 -6.73 -27.42 0.44
CA THR A 247 -6.65 -27.05 -0.99
C THR A 247 -7.92 -26.32 -1.38
N LEU A 248 -7.78 -25.12 -1.97
CA LEU A 248 -8.89 -24.25 -2.37
C LEU A 248 -8.75 -23.91 -3.85
N ASN A 249 -9.85 -24.03 -4.60
CA ASN A 249 -9.96 -23.43 -5.93
C ASN A 249 -10.60 -22.06 -5.80
N LEU A 250 -9.88 -21.03 -6.23
CA LEU A 250 -10.22 -19.64 -5.97
C LEU A 250 -10.34 -18.85 -7.29
N PRO A 251 -11.21 -17.85 -7.35
CA PRO A 251 -11.35 -16.98 -8.51
C PRO A 251 -10.13 -16.06 -8.65
N LEU A 252 -9.90 -15.54 -9.85
CA LEU A 252 -8.97 -14.43 -10.02
C LEU A 252 -9.56 -13.15 -9.41
N GLY A 253 -8.70 -12.39 -8.74
CA GLY A 253 -8.96 -11.01 -8.34
C GLY A 253 -8.24 -10.02 -9.26
N THR A 254 -8.38 -8.75 -8.98
CA THR A 254 -7.67 -7.66 -9.67
C THR A 254 -6.25 -7.47 -9.15
N LEU A 255 -5.99 -7.91 -7.93
CA LEU A 255 -4.69 -7.80 -7.27
C LEU A 255 -3.78 -8.99 -7.60
N ALA A 256 -2.51 -8.85 -7.28
CA ALA A 256 -1.50 -9.89 -7.52
C ALA A 256 -1.78 -11.17 -6.77
N VAL A 257 -1.78 -12.31 -7.47
CA VAL A 257 -2.07 -13.61 -6.86
C VAL A 257 -1.07 -13.97 -5.76
N GLU A 258 0.16 -13.51 -5.84
CA GLU A 258 1.20 -13.65 -4.83
C GLU A 258 0.79 -13.01 -3.50
N ASN A 259 0.29 -11.77 -3.56
CA ASN A 259 -0.19 -11.05 -2.39
C ASN A 259 -1.52 -11.62 -1.88
N ILE A 260 -2.42 -12.02 -2.80
CA ILE A 260 -3.68 -12.69 -2.46
C ILE A 260 -3.39 -14.01 -1.75
N SER A 261 -2.46 -14.84 -2.27
CA SER A 261 -2.13 -16.14 -1.65
C SER A 261 -1.57 -15.98 -0.23
N THR A 262 -0.73 -14.95 -0.02
CA THR A 262 -0.20 -14.62 1.30
C THR A 262 -1.32 -14.16 2.25
N ALA A 263 -2.27 -13.35 1.77
CA ALA A 263 -3.43 -12.94 2.55
C ALA A 263 -4.33 -14.13 2.92
N VAL A 264 -4.59 -15.05 1.97
CA VAL A 264 -5.35 -16.28 2.24
C VAL A 264 -4.66 -17.15 3.30
N ALA A 265 -3.34 -17.33 3.19
CA ALA A 265 -2.56 -18.07 4.19
C ALA A 265 -2.65 -17.40 5.57
N ALA A 266 -2.56 -16.06 5.65
CA ALA A 266 -2.67 -15.31 6.89
C ALA A 266 -4.06 -15.45 7.53
N VAL A 267 -5.13 -15.39 6.74
CA VAL A 267 -6.50 -15.61 7.22
C VAL A 267 -6.65 -17.00 7.80
N LEU A 268 -6.18 -18.04 7.12
CA LEU A 268 -6.26 -19.43 7.59
C LEU A 268 -5.46 -19.69 8.88
N LEU A 269 -4.41 -18.91 9.12
CA LEU A 269 -3.56 -19.01 10.31
C LEU A 269 -3.98 -18.06 11.45
N SER A 270 -4.93 -17.16 11.21
CA SER A 270 -5.37 -16.15 12.20
C SER A 270 -6.18 -16.73 13.37
N GLY A 271 -6.66 -17.95 13.25
CA GLY A 271 -7.61 -18.56 14.20
C GLY A 271 -9.05 -18.07 14.04
N LEU A 272 -9.33 -17.17 13.10
CA LEU A 272 -10.68 -16.73 12.75
C LEU A 272 -11.38 -17.79 11.89
N THR A 273 -12.68 -17.95 12.08
CA THR A 273 -13.49 -18.85 11.24
C THR A 273 -13.81 -18.15 9.93
N VAL A 274 -13.32 -18.67 8.80
CA VAL A 274 -13.57 -18.11 7.46
C VAL A 274 -13.90 -19.22 6.48
N THR A 275 -15.01 -19.06 5.75
CA THR A 275 -15.46 -20.02 4.73
C THR A 275 -14.76 -19.81 3.39
N GLN A 276 -14.67 -20.84 2.57
CA GLN A 276 -14.15 -20.72 1.19
C GLN A 276 -14.99 -19.72 0.37
N ALA A 277 -16.30 -19.66 0.60
CA ALA A 277 -17.17 -18.69 -0.06
C ALA A 277 -16.76 -17.24 0.26
N ALA A 278 -16.52 -16.93 1.53
CA ALA A 278 -16.05 -15.61 1.96
C ALA A 278 -14.65 -15.28 1.41
N ILE A 279 -13.75 -16.27 1.34
CA ILE A 279 -12.44 -16.09 0.70
C ILE A 279 -12.62 -15.73 -0.78
N SER A 280 -13.46 -16.47 -1.51
CA SER A 280 -13.70 -16.24 -2.94
C SER A 280 -14.36 -14.88 -3.19
N GLU A 281 -15.37 -14.51 -2.41
CA GLU A 281 -16.04 -13.22 -2.50
C GLU A 281 -15.09 -12.07 -2.16
N GLY A 282 -14.32 -12.19 -1.08
CA GLY A 282 -13.34 -11.19 -0.68
C GLY A 282 -12.27 -10.96 -1.75
N ILE A 283 -11.77 -12.01 -2.41
CA ILE A 283 -10.81 -11.89 -3.52
C ILE A 283 -11.40 -11.10 -4.69
N GLN A 284 -12.66 -11.35 -5.06
CA GLN A 284 -13.32 -10.65 -6.16
C GLN A 284 -13.62 -9.18 -5.83
N ASN A 285 -13.91 -8.89 -4.56
CA ASN A 285 -14.23 -7.55 -4.06
C ASN A 285 -12.99 -6.73 -3.69
N ALA A 286 -11.81 -7.37 -3.54
CA ALA A 286 -10.57 -6.69 -3.20
C ALA A 286 -10.11 -5.78 -4.35
N LYS A 287 -10.23 -4.46 -4.15
CA LYS A 287 -9.81 -3.43 -5.10
C LYS A 287 -8.93 -2.42 -4.38
N LEU A 288 -7.81 -2.08 -4.99
CA LEU A 288 -6.89 -1.07 -4.48
C LEU A 288 -6.56 -0.08 -5.59
N GLN A 289 -6.83 1.18 -5.32
CA GLN A 289 -6.55 2.25 -6.28
C GLN A 289 -5.07 2.31 -6.60
N GLY A 290 -4.76 2.58 -7.88
CA GLY A 290 -3.38 2.73 -8.34
C GLY A 290 -2.52 1.46 -8.22
N ARG A 291 -3.13 0.27 -8.25
CA ARG A 291 -2.45 -1.03 -8.35
C ARG A 291 -3.02 -1.83 -9.51
N PHE A 292 -2.44 -1.64 -10.69
CA PHE A 292 -2.93 -2.15 -11.97
C PHE A 292 -4.43 -1.91 -12.16
N GLU A 293 -4.86 -0.73 -11.76
CA GLU A 293 -6.27 -0.34 -11.80
C GLU A 293 -6.67 0.02 -13.22
N ILE A 294 -7.69 -0.66 -13.74
CA ILE A 294 -8.18 -0.47 -15.11
C ILE A 294 -9.46 0.37 -15.07
N ARG A 295 -9.47 1.49 -15.76
CA ARG A 295 -10.66 2.35 -15.95
C ARG A 295 -10.94 2.61 -17.43
N GLN A 296 -12.22 2.85 -17.74
CA GLN A 296 -12.65 3.40 -19.01
C GLN A 296 -12.90 4.91 -18.83
N ILE A 297 -12.13 5.73 -19.55
CA ILE A 297 -12.22 7.20 -19.49
C ILE A 297 -12.34 7.71 -20.93
N GLN A 298 -13.42 8.41 -21.25
CA GLN A 298 -13.68 8.91 -22.61
C GLN A 298 -13.49 7.83 -23.71
N ASN A 299 -13.99 6.61 -23.44
CA ASN A 299 -13.83 5.43 -24.30
C ASN A 299 -12.37 4.94 -24.50
N LYS A 300 -11.43 5.40 -23.69
CA LYS A 300 -10.05 4.90 -23.64
C LYS A 300 -9.86 3.98 -22.44
N THR A 301 -9.09 2.91 -22.64
CA THR A 301 -8.66 2.07 -21.52
C THR A 301 -7.40 2.67 -20.91
N VAL A 302 -7.48 2.98 -19.64
CA VAL A 302 -6.40 3.55 -18.84
C VAL A 302 -6.05 2.60 -17.72
N ILE A 303 -4.78 2.26 -17.58
CA ILE A 303 -4.24 1.52 -16.44
C ILE A 303 -3.49 2.50 -15.54
N PHE A 304 -3.78 2.45 -14.24
CA PHE A 304 -3.10 3.23 -13.21
C PHE A 304 -2.26 2.31 -12.32
N ASP A 305 -0.98 2.63 -12.17
CA ASP A 305 -0.10 1.90 -11.24
C ASP A 305 0.94 2.81 -10.61
N ALA A 306 1.00 2.85 -9.28
CA ALA A 306 1.94 3.66 -8.52
C ALA A 306 3.32 3.00 -8.32
N GLY A 307 3.69 2.02 -9.13
CA GLY A 307 5.02 1.40 -9.13
C GLY A 307 6.11 2.45 -9.35
N HIS A 308 7.07 2.53 -8.41
CA HIS A 308 8.07 3.60 -8.37
C HIS A 308 9.48 3.08 -8.01
N ASN A 309 9.66 1.77 -7.96
CA ASN A 309 10.96 1.14 -7.77
C ASN A 309 11.10 -0.07 -8.71
N PRO A 310 12.32 -0.54 -9.00
CA PRO A 310 12.52 -1.61 -9.99
C PRO A 310 11.72 -2.88 -9.70
N HIS A 311 11.60 -3.28 -8.43
CA HIS A 311 10.84 -4.46 -8.03
C HIS A 311 9.33 -4.29 -8.29
N GLY A 312 8.75 -3.14 -7.91
CA GLY A 312 7.32 -2.83 -8.15
C GLY A 312 7.01 -2.72 -9.64
N VAL A 313 7.90 -2.10 -10.41
CA VAL A 313 7.74 -1.94 -11.86
C VAL A 313 7.94 -3.26 -12.62
N ALA A 314 8.82 -4.14 -12.18
CA ALA A 314 8.92 -5.50 -12.74
C ALA A 314 7.60 -6.25 -12.58
N PHE A 315 6.90 -6.05 -11.46
CA PHE A 315 5.58 -6.60 -11.21
C PHE A 315 4.51 -5.99 -12.12
N LEU A 316 4.46 -4.65 -12.22
CA LEU A 316 3.60 -3.93 -13.18
C LEU A 316 3.80 -4.46 -14.61
N LEU A 317 5.05 -4.60 -15.04
CA LEU A 317 5.39 -5.08 -16.37
C LEU A 317 4.87 -6.51 -16.64
N ASN A 318 4.98 -7.39 -15.66
CA ASN A 318 4.43 -8.74 -15.76
C ASN A 318 2.90 -8.73 -15.92
N GLN A 319 2.21 -7.90 -15.15
CA GLN A 319 0.75 -7.73 -15.27
C GLN A 319 0.37 -7.11 -16.62
N LEU A 320 1.10 -6.09 -17.10
CA LEU A 320 0.89 -5.45 -18.39
C LEU A 320 1.04 -6.43 -19.55
N ARG A 321 2.11 -7.24 -19.54
CA ARG A 321 2.33 -8.29 -20.55
C ARG A 321 1.22 -9.34 -20.55
N ASN A 322 0.77 -9.75 -19.37
CA ASN A 322 -0.36 -10.66 -19.26
C ASN A 322 -1.65 -10.02 -19.77
N PHE A 323 -1.92 -8.76 -19.43
CA PHE A 323 -3.09 -8.03 -19.92
C PHE A 323 -3.09 -7.95 -21.47
N LEU A 324 -2.00 -7.54 -22.08
CA LEU A 324 -1.86 -7.41 -23.52
C LEU A 324 -1.96 -8.78 -24.24
N LYS A 325 -1.50 -9.87 -23.63
CA LYS A 325 -1.64 -11.23 -24.16
C LYS A 325 -3.10 -11.63 -24.39
N TYR A 326 -4.00 -11.23 -23.48
CA TYR A 326 -5.43 -11.57 -23.57
C TYR A 326 -6.29 -10.45 -24.18
N ASN A 327 -5.74 -9.26 -24.38
CA ASN A 327 -6.42 -8.09 -24.95
C ASN A 327 -5.69 -7.64 -26.24
N LYS A 328 -5.66 -8.51 -27.26
CA LYS A 328 -4.90 -8.33 -28.50
C LYS A 328 -5.31 -7.13 -29.35
N GLN A 329 -6.43 -6.48 -29.02
CA GLN A 329 -6.84 -5.22 -29.64
C GLN A 329 -5.86 -4.09 -29.32
N TYR A 330 -5.11 -4.16 -28.22
CA TYR A 330 -4.07 -3.19 -27.88
C TYR A 330 -2.72 -3.65 -28.41
N THR A 331 -2.16 -2.86 -29.32
CA THR A 331 -0.85 -3.13 -29.96
C THR A 331 0.24 -2.20 -29.50
N GLU A 332 -0.12 -1.10 -28.85
CA GLU A 332 0.81 -0.07 -28.39
C GLU A 332 0.38 0.46 -27.01
N VAL A 333 1.35 0.92 -26.23
CA VAL A 333 1.14 1.54 -24.93
C VAL A 333 1.70 2.96 -24.94
N VAL A 334 0.85 3.93 -24.56
CA VAL A 334 1.23 5.33 -24.33
C VAL A 334 1.33 5.54 -22.83
N SER A 335 2.49 5.95 -22.32
CA SER A 335 2.69 6.17 -20.89
C SER A 335 2.61 7.66 -20.55
N VAL A 336 1.85 7.98 -19.49
CA VAL A 336 1.95 9.24 -18.75
C VAL A 336 2.81 8.97 -17.54
N PHE A 337 3.99 9.60 -17.49
CA PHE A 337 5.04 9.20 -16.57
C PHE A 337 5.69 10.38 -15.85
N SER A 338 5.84 10.23 -14.55
CA SER A 338 6.70 11.09 -13.72
C SER A 338 7.13 10.36 -12.46
N MET A 339 8.25 10.74 -11.88
CA MET A 339 8.82 10.10 -10.67
C MET A 339 9.39 11.13 -9.69
N LEU A 340 9.73 10.66 -8.50
CA LEU A 340 10.53 11.40 -7.53
C LEU A 340 12.03 11.22 -7.80
N ALA A 341 12.84 12.24 -7.51
CA ALA A 341 14.28 12.30 -7.79
C ALA A 341 15.11 11.30 -6.97
N ASP A 342 14.62 10.95 -5.77
CA ASP A 342 15.25 10.00 -4.85
C ASP A 342 15.02 8.53 -5.23
N LYS A 343 14.28 8.27 -6.30
CA LYS A 343 14.02 6.91 -6.81
C LYS A 343 14.94 6.56 -7.98
N ASP A 344 15.09 5.26 -8.22
CA ASP A 344 15.91 4.76 -9.32
C ASP A 344 15.17 4.86 -10.67
N VAL A 345 15.09 6.12 -11.16
CA VAL A 345 14.38 6.46 -12.42
C VAL A 345 14.95 5.65 -13.58
N LYS A 346 16.29 5.50 -13.66
CA LYS A 346 16.97 4.80 -14.75
C LYS A 346 16.56 3.33 -14.82
N SER A 347 16.64 2.60 -13.72
CA SER A 347 16.27 1.18 -13.72
C SER A 347 14.79 0.97 -13.99
N VAL A 348 13.92 1.87 -13.52
CA VAL A 348 12.47 1.83 -13.78
C VAL A 348 12.17 2.02 -15.26
N THR A 349 12.73 3.04 -15.91
CA THR A 349 12.52 3.30 -17.35
C THR A 349 13.13 2.19 -18.22
N GLU A 350 14.29 1.67 -17.84
CA GLU A 350 14.94 0.55 -18.54
C GLU A 350 14.06 -0.71 -18.57
N LEU A 351 13.35 -1.01 -17.49
CA LEU A 351 12.41 -2.14 -17.44
C LEU A 351 11.20 -1.94 -18.36
N LEU A 352 10.70 -0.71 -18.50
CA LEU A 352 9.48 -0.41 -19.25
C LEU A 352 9.70 -0.09 -20.72
N LYS A 353 10.90 0.34 -21.13
CA LYS A 353 11.19 0.91 -22.44
C LYS A 353 10.72 0.09 -23.64
N ASP A 354 10.84 -1.23 -23.57
CA ASP A 354 10.44 -2.12 -24.68
C ASP A 354 8.91 -2.34 -24.77
N SER A 355 8.18 -1.93 -23.73
CA SER A 355 6.73 -2.08 -23.64
C SER A 355 5.97 -0.77 -23.90
N ILE A 356 6.65 0.36 -23.93
CA ILE A 356 6.08 1.70 -24.11
C ILE A 356 6.52 2.25 -25.45
N GLN A 357 5.56 2.63 -26.30
CA GLN A 357 5.82 3.19 -27.63
C GLN A 357 5.88 4.72 -27.60
N MET A 358 5.22 5.37 -26.65
CA MET A 358 5.24 6.82 -26.50
C MET A 358 5.22 7.20 -25.02
N TRP A 359 6.16 8.07 -24.63
CA TRP A 359 6.25 8.62 -23.30
C TRP A 359 5.77 10.07 -23.27
N LYS A 360 4.77 10.38 -22.48
CA LYS A 360 4.28 11.73 -22.21
C LYS A 360 4.73 12.08 -20.78
N ILE A 361 5.74 12.94 -20.67
CA ILE A 361 6.41 13.24 -19.39
C ILE A 361 6.20 14.68 -18.95
N ALA A 362 6.18 14.87 -17.65
CA ALA A 362 6.18 16.17 -16.98
C ALA A 362 6.87 16.08 -15.63
N ALA A 363 7.46 17.15 -15.14
CA ALA A 363 7.90 17.22 -13.75
C ALA A 363 6.68 17.34 -12.82
N LEU A 364 6.77 16.73 -11.63
CA LEU A 364 5.79 16.90 -10.56
C LEU A 364 5.98 18.26 -9.88
N THR A 365 4.96 18.75 -9.19
CA THR A 365 5.00 20.02 -8.44
C THR A 365 5.31 19.83 -6.95
N VAL A 366 5.92 18.70 -6.57
CA VAL A 366 6.26 18.36 -5.18
C VAL A 366 7.75 18.55 -4.90
N PRO A 367 8.17 18.77 -3.63
CA PRO A 367 9.56 19.12 -3.28
C PRO A 367 10.63 18.11 -3.73
N ARG A 368 10.28 16.83 -3.88
CA ARG A 368 11.20 15.75 -4.30
C ARG A 368 10.99 15.30 -5.74
N ALA A 369 10.36 16.11 -6.57
CA ALA A 369 10.11 15.79 -7.97
C ALA A 369 11.43 15.54 -8.72
N ALA A 370 11.46 14.54 -9.59
CA ALA A 370 12.55 14.41 -10.57
C ALA A 370 12.50 15.59 -11.54
N PRO A 371 13.62 16.31 -11.74
CA PRO A 371 13.72 17.31 -12.79
C PRO A 371 13.47 16.69 -14.16
N ILE A 372 12.95 17.48 -15.09
CA ILE A 372 12.63 16.97 -16.44
C ILE A 372 13.88 16.41 -17.14
N GLU A 373 15.05 17.00 -16.89
CA GLU A 373 16.34 16.57 -17.42
C GLU A 373 16.73 15.16 -16.94
N GLN A 374 16.39 14.80 -15.70
CA GLN A 374 16.63 13.47 -15.17
C GLN A 374 15.72 12.43 -15.85
N LEU A 375 14.46 12.79 -16.12
CA LEU A 375 13.53 11.93 -16.86
C LEU A 375 14.00 11.74 -18.31
N ASP A 376 14.42 12.80 -18.97
CA ASP A 376 14.96 12.77 -20.34
C ASP A 376 16.21 11.91 -20.44
N GLN A 377 17.14 12.07 -19.52
CA GLN A 377 18.37 11.25 -19.51
C GLN A 377 18.03 9.76 -19.36
N ALA A 378 17.05 9.42 -18.53
CA ALA A 378 16.63 8.04 -18.33
C ALA A 378 15.87 7.46 -19.54
N LEU A 379 15.25 8.30 -20.36
CA LEU A 379 14.47 7.95 -21.54
C LEU A 379 15.22 8.20 -22.87
N GLN A 380 16.54 8.37 -22.83
CA GLN A 380 17.34 8.64 -24.02
C GLN A 380 17.13 7.54 -25.09
N GLY A 381 16.81 7.96 -26.31
CA GLY A 381 16.53 7.05 -27.43
C GLY A 381 15.09 6.55 -27.50
N GLN A 382 14.22 6.98 -26.60
CA GLN A 382 12.79 6.71 -26.63
C GLN A 382 11.99 7.82 -27.33
N HIS A 383 10.74 7.54 -27.71
CA HIS A 383 9.81 8.56 -28.21
C HIS A 383 9.19 9.31 -27.03
N VAL A 384 9.60 10.55 -26.81
CA VAL A 384 9.19 11.37 -25.66
C VAL A 384 8.47 12.64 -26.14
N GLN A 385 7.38 12.99 -25.45
CA GLN A 385 6.70 14.29 -25.53
C GLN A 385 6.72 14.95 -24.15
N HIS A 386 7.08 16.24 -24.10
CA HIS A 386 7.19 17.02 -22.87
C HIS A 386 5.94 17.87 -22.64
N PHE A 387 5.54 17.98 -21.38
CA PHE A 387 4.39 18.79 -20.97
C PHE A 387 4.74 19.60 -19.71
N ASP A 388 4.07 20.74 -19.54
CA ASP A 388 4.25 21.62 -18.39
C ASP A 388 3.66 21.01 -17.09
N SER A 389 2.77 20.03 -17.22
CA SER A 389 2.22 19.31 -16.07
C SER A 389 1.73 17.91 -16.44
N VAL A 390 1.63 17.04 -15.44
CA VAL A 390 1.07 15.68 -15.58
C VAL A 390 -0.39 15.75 -16.06
N LYS A 391 -1.17 16.74 -15.63
CA LYS A 391 -2.55 16.99 -16.08
C LYS A 391 -2.60 17.21 -17.60
N LEU A 392 -1.71 18.03 -18.14
CA LEU A 392 -1.62 18.29 -19.59
C LEU A 392 -1.13 17.06 -20.36
N ALA A 393 -0.15 16.32 -19.83
CA ALA A 393 0.31 15.07 -20.42
C ALA A 393 -0.83 14.03 -20.50
N PHE A 394 -1.63 13.89 -19.44
CA PHE A 394 -2.77 12.98 -19.42
C PHE A 394 -3.89 13.41 -20.36
N LYS A 395 -4.22 14.70 -20.39
CA LYS A 395 -5.19 15.26 -21.35
C LYS A 395 -4.76 14.95 -22.79
N SER A 396 -3.51 15.22 -23.14
CA SER A 396 -2.96 14.88 -24.46
C SER A 396 -3.02 13.37 -24.73
N ALA A 397 -2.77 12.52 -23.72
CA ALA A 397 -2.93 11.08 -23.88
C ALA A 397 -4.37 10.69 -24.20
N LEU A 398 -5.36 11.27 -23.54
CA LEU A 398 -6.78 11.01 -23.84
C LEU A 398 -7.17 11.46 -25.26
N ASP A 399 -6.72 12.65 -25.68
CA ASP A 399 -7.08 13.25 -26.96
C ASP A 399 -6.44 12.53 -28.16
N GLU A 400 -5.17 12.12 -28.04
CA GLU A 400 -4.37 11.63 -29.16
C GLU A 400 -4.33 10.09 -29.27
N THR A 401 -4.59 9.36 -28.18
CA THR A 401 -4.51 7.89 -28.16
C THR A 401 -5.58 7.26 -29.07
N LYS A 402 -5.19 6.33 -29.93
CA LYS A 402 -6.06 5.59 -30.83
C LYS A 402 -6.74 4.41 -30.13
N ASN A 403 -7.74 3.81 -30.76
CA ASN A 403 -8.50 2.68 -30.17
C ASN A 403 -7.68 1.40 -29.95
N ASN A 404 -6.57 1.24 -30.68
CA ASN A 404 -5.65 0.12 -30.52
C ASN A 404 -4.50 0.42 -29.55
N GLN A 405 -4.52 1.57 -28.88
CA GLN A 405 -3.51 1.99 -27.93
C GLN A 405 -4.07 1.99 -26.50
N LEU A 406 -3.26 1.57 -25.55
CA LEU A 406 -3.54 1.54 -24.12
C LEU A 406 -2.84 2.73 -23.47
N ILE A 407 -3.48 3.40 -22.53
CA ILE A 407 -2.83 4.45 -21.72
C ILE A 407 -2.38 3.81 -20.40
N LEU A 408 -1.12 4.03 -20.03
CA LEU A 408 -0.54 3.66 -18.74
C LEU A 408 -0.12 4.90 -17.98
N VAL A 409 -0.72 5.16 -16.83
CA VAL A 409 -0.31 6.22 -15.89
C VAL A 409 0.51 5.58 -14.80
N CYS A 410 1.81 5.93 -14.69
CA CYS A 410 2.70 5.28 -13.71
C CYS A 410 3.89 6.16 -13.30
N GLY A 411 4.67 5.64 -12.33
CA GLY A 411 5.95 6.16 -11.86
C GLY A 411 5.93 6.73 -10.43
N SER A 412 4.79 7.18 -9.92
CA SER A 412 4.67 7.59 -8.52
C SER A 412 3.20 7.74 -8.09
N PHE A 413 2.94 7.77 -6.79
CA PHE A 413 1.63 8.14 -6.26
C PHE A 413 1.24 9.56 -6.69
N HIS A 414 2.17 10.51 -6.67
CA HIS A 414 1.90 11.90 -7.08
C HIS A 414 1.58 12.05 -8.58
N THR A 415 2.07 11.13 -9.43
CA THR A 415 1.65 11.09 -10.82
C THR A 415 0.19 10.70 -10.94
N LEU A 416 -0.25 9.73 -10.16
CA LEU A 416 -1.64 9.31 -10.12
C LEU A 416 -2.52 10.41 -9.51
N GLU A 417 -2.12 10.99 -8.38
CA GLU A 417 -2.79 12.10 -7.69
C GLU A 417 -3.13 13.23 -8.67
N ALA A 418 -2.13 13.71 -9.42
CA ALA A 418 -2.32 14.78 -10.41
C ALA A 418 -3.34 14.42 -11.51
N VAL A 419 -3.42 13.15 -11.89
CA VAL A 419 -4.44 12.69 -12.86
C VAL A 419 -5.81 12.59 -12.21
N TRP A 420 -5.92 12.15 -10.97
CA TRP A 420 -7.20 12.12 -10.24
C TRP A 420 -7.78 13.51 -10.06
N GLU A 421 -6.95 14.48 -9.64
CA GLU A 421 -7.37 15.89 -9.57
C GLU A 421 -7.94 16.38 -10.91
N TYR A 422 -7.25 16.09 -12.03
CA TYR A 422 -7.77 16.45 -13.36
C TYR A 422 -9.13 15.80 -13.66
N LEU A 423 -9.31 14.54 -13.29
CA LEU A 423 -10.57 13.83 -13.55
C LEU A 423 -11.74 14.39 -12.72
N GLU A 424 -11.50 14.87 -11.50
CA GLU A 424 -12.51 15.55 -10.69
C GLU A 424 -12.85 16.96 -11.24
N GLU A 425 -11.85 17.71 -11.69
CA GLU A 425 -12.07 19.02 -12.33
C GLU A 425 -12.95 18.91 -13.59
N CYS A 426 -12.99 17.72 -14.22
CA CYS A 426 -13.77 17.48 -15.45
C CYS A 426 -15.18 16.91 -15.20
N GLN A 427 -15.56 16.61 -13.94
CA GLN A 427 -16.90 16.13 -13.56
C GLN A 427 -17.82 17.30 -13.19
#